data_a4e65aa42e2975151b8366983aa4a164
#
_entry.id   a4e65aa42e2975151b8366983aa4a164
#
_cell.length_a   1.000
_cell.length_b   1.000
_cell.length_c   1.000
_cell.angle_alpha   90.00
_cell.angle_beta   90.00
_cell.angle_gamma   90.00
#
_symmetry.space_group_name_H-M   'P 1'
#
loop_
_entity.id
_entity.type
_entity.pdbx_description
1 polymer ?
#
loop_
_entity_poly.entity_id
_entity_poly.type
_entity_poly.pdbx_seq_one_letter_code
_entity_poly.pdbx_strand_id
1 'polypeptide(L)'
;MPTLSSFRVLVAPGLYNSGPLHWQSRWQRLYPAFERVEQEHWDAPVLEVWSQRLQHQLRQSEQPALVIAHSFGCLTTVHAALTDIPNLAGALLVAPADPDKFDVSQAVRGKLSVPAIVVGSLNDPWMESGRARQWAQTWGADYVDAGALGHINAESNLGDWLYGQSLLQRLVQQTSSFPGARQQREPARRPTVQR
;
A
#
# COMPACT_ATOMS: atom_id res chain seq x y z
N MET A 1 22.08 -2.14 -2.01
CA MET A 1 20.80 -1.89 -1.36
C MET A 1 19.77 -1.56 -2.45
N PRO A 2 18.49 -1.98 -2.34
CA PRO A 2 17.50 -1.61 -3.33
C PRO A 2 17.24 -0.10 -3.32
N THR A 3 16.89 0.42 -4.48
CA THR A 3 16.45 1.79 -4.68
C THR A 3 15.00 1.78 -5.14
N LEU A 4 14.32 2.91 -5.13
CA LEU A 4 12.92 2.99 -5.58
C LEU A 4 12.77 2.50 -7.04
N SER A 5 13.77 2.74 -7.89
CA SER A 5 13.80 2.27 -9.28
C SER A 5 13.90 0.74 -9.44
N SER A 6 14.17 0.01 -8.35
CA SER A 6 14.15 -1.47 -8.36
C SER A 6 12.72 -2.03 -8.33
N PHE A 7 11.72 -1.20 -8.08
CA PHE A 7 10.34 -1.60 -7.90
C PHE A 7 9.41 -0.94 -8.92
N ARG A 8 8.36 -1.64 -9.30
CA ARG A 8 7.13 -0.97 -9.75
C ARG A 8 6.48 -0.29 -8.56
N VAL A 9 5.83 0.84 -8.78
CA VAL A 9 5.06 1.51 -7.73
C VAL A 9 3.62 1.64 -8.19
N LEU A 10 2.71 0.97 -7.48
CA LEU A 10 1.28 1.03 -7.73
C LEU A 10 0.64 2.02 -6.76
N VAL A 11 -0.21 2.88 -7.29
CA VAL A 11 -0.99 3.87 -6.53
C VAL A 11 -2.39 3.34 -6.35
N ALA A 12 -2.82 3.11 -5.09
CA ALA A 12 -4.15 2.62 -4.74
C ALA A 12 -4.94 3.72 -4.01
N PRO A 13 -5.74 4.53 -4.73
CA PRO A 13 -6.58 5.56 -4.13
C PRO A 13 -7.72 4.99 -3.28
N GLY A 14 -8.33 5.87 -2.47
CA GLY A 14 -9.57 5.58 -1.76
C GLY A 14 -10.82 5.95 -2.55
N LEU A 15 -11.97 6.05 -1.84
CA LEU A 15 -13.24 6.50 -2.39
C LEU A 15 -13.08 7.80 -3.15
N TYR A 16 -13.84 7.94 -4.25
CA TYR A 16 -13.87 9.09 -5.14
C TYR A 16 -12.53 9.40 -5.81
N ASN A 17 -11.57 8.44 -5.77
CA ASN A 17 -10.26 8.60 -6.37
C ASN A 17 -9.40 9.70 -5.70
N SER A 18 -8.21 9.93 -6.20
CA SER A 18 -7.32 11.00 -5.76
C SER A 18 -7.25 12.08 -6.84
N GLY A 19 -7.93 13.21 -6.59
CA GLY A 19 -7.96 14.33 -7.52
C GLY A 19 -6.59 15.01 -7.71
N PRO A 20 -6.49 16.02 -8.60
CA PRO A 20 -5.21 16.62 -9.00
C PRO A 20 -4.37 17.23 -7.87
N LEU A 21 -5.00 17.70 -6.80
CA LEU A 21 -4.32 18.31 -5.65
C LEU A 21 -3.91 17.28 -4.59
N HIS A 22 -4.40 16.03 -4.69
CA HIS A 22 -4.04 14.96 -3.78
C HIS A 22 -2.57 14.56 -3.97
N TRP A 23 -1.85 14.25 -2.89
CA TRP A 23 -0.43 13.89 -2.91
C TRP A 23 -0.14 12.68 -3.82
N GLN A 24 -1.03 11.69 -3.92
CA GLN A 24 -0.86 10.56 -4.83
C GLN A 24 -0.81 11.00 -6.28
N SER A 25 -1.71 11.89 -6.72
CA SER A 25 -1.73 12.44 -8.07
C SER A 25 -0.53 13.34 -8.35
N ARG A 26 -0.07 14.07 -7.32
CA ARG A 26 1.16 14.88 -7.43
C ARG A 26 2.37 13.97 -7.60
N TRP A 27 2.48 12.88 -6.84
CA TRP A 27 3.57 11.93 -7.00
C TRP A 27 3.57 11.27 -8.38
N GLN A 28 2.41 10.93 -8.95
CA GLN A 28 2.36 10.40 -10.31
C GLN A 28 2.86 11.40 -11.37
N ARG A 29 2.68 12.71 -11.14
CA ARG A 29 3.28 13.73 -12.01
C ARG A 29 4.80 13.85 -11.83
N LEU A 30 5.30 13.70 -10.61
CA LEU A 30 6.74 13.70 -10.31
C LEU A 30 7.43 12.43 -10.79
N TYR A 31 6.73 11.31 -10.71
CA TYR A 31 7.22 9.97 -11.05
C TYR A 31 6.28 9.32 -12.07
N PRO A 32 6.44 9.62 -13.38
CA PRO A 32 5.53 9.13 -14.42
C PRO A 32 5.46 7.59 -14.53
N ALA A 33 6.42 6.88 -13.95
CA ALA A 33 6.42 5.42 -13.87
C ALA A 33 5.49 4.85 -12.78
N PHE A 34 4.90 5.70 -11.92
CA PHE A 34 3.92 5.25 -10.93
C PHE A 34 2.59 4.94 -11.60
N GLU A 35 2.10 3.73 -11.41
CA GLU A 35 0.90 3.20 -12.06
C GLU A 35 -0.31 3.29 -11.13
N ARG A 36 -1.41 3.89 -11.57
CA ARG A 36 -2.65 3.91 -10.79
C ARG A 36 -3.40 2.58 -10.96
N VAL A 37 -3.89 2.07 -9.84
CA VAL A 37 -4.86 0.97 -9.83
C VAL A 37 -6.24 1.58 -10.08
N GLU A 38 -6.71 1.47 -11.30
CA GLU A 38 -7.98 2.05 -11.71
C GLU A 38 -9.17 1.21 -11.21
N GLN A 39 -10.21 1.88 -10.73
CA GLN A 39 -11.48 1.28 -10.36
C GLN A 39 -12.56 1.69 -11.38
N GLU A 40 -13.52 0.81 -11.64
CA GLU A 40 -14.63 1.12 -12.53
C GLU A 40 -15.63 2.09 -11.89
N HIS A 41 -15.89 1.86 -10.60
CA HIS A 41 -16.80 2.67 -9.79
C HIS A 41 -16.07 3.17 -8.54
N TRP A 42 -15.66 4.43 -8.56
CA TRP A 42 -14.94 5.05 -7.45
C TRP A 42 -15.83 5.41 -6.25
N ASP A 43 -17.13 5.43 -6.45
CA ASP A 43 -18.18 5.67 -5.46
C ASP A 43 -18.76 4.39 -4.84
N ALA A 44 -18.38 3.22 -5.38
CA ALA A 44 -18.83 1.91 -4.91
C ALA A 44 -17.65 1.06 -4.39
N PRO A 45 -17.29 1.17 -3.08
CA PRO A 45 -16.13 0.50 -2.51
C PRO A 45 -16.42 -0.97 -2.19
N VAL A 46 -16.48 -1.81 -3.20
CA VAL A 46 -16.61 -3.27 -3.04
C VAL A 46 -15.21 -3.86 -2.89
N LEU A 47 -14.87 -4.30 -1.66
CA LEU A 47 -13.52 -4.70 -1.29
C LEU A 47 -12.94 -5.78 -2.21
N GLU A 48 -13.72 -6.82 -2.51
CA GLU A 48 -13.30 -7.94 -3.35
C GLU A 48 -13.00 -7.48 -4.79
N VAL A 49 -13.85 -6.62 -5.35
CA VAL A 49 -13.69 -6.09 -6.72
C VAL A 49 -12.42 -5.24 -6.82
N TRP A 50 -12.25 -4.30 -5.88
CA TRP A 50 -11.09 -3.42 -5.86
C TRP A 50 -9.79 -4.19 -5.64
N SER A 51 -9.83 -5.16 -4.75
CA SER A 51 -8.71 -6.06 -4.43
C SER A 51 -8.31 -6.93 -5.62
N GLN A 52 -9.29 -7.48 -6.36
CA GLN A 52 -9.02 -8.25 -7.57
C GLN A 52 -8.33 -7.41 -8.66
N ARG A 53 -8.70 -6.13 -8.82
CA ARG A 53 -8.03 -5.22 -9.76
C ARG A 53 -6.58 -4.98 -9.37
N LEU A 54 -6.30 -4.73 -8.10
CA LEU A 54 -4.94 -4.59 -7.60
C LEU A 54 -4.13 -5.88 -7.81
N GLN A 55 -4.70 -7.03 -7.49
CA GLN A 55 -4.06 -8.34 -7.70
C GLN A 55 -3.76 -8.59 -9.18
N HIS A 56 -4.73 -8.27 -10.06
CA HIS A 56 -4.55 -8.40 -11.50
C HIS A 56 -3.35 -7.55 -11.97
N GLN A 57 -3.29 -6.29 -11.55
CA GLN A 57 -2.21 -5.38 -11.94
C GLN A 57 -0.85 -5.82 -11.38
N LEU A 58 -0.79 -6.34 -10.15
CA LEU A 58 0.42 -6.91 -9.57
C LEU A 58 0.94 -8.09 -10.41
N ARG A 59 0.04 -8.99 -10.86
CA ARG A 59 0.42 -10.17 -11.66
C ARG A 59 0.82 -9.88 -13.11
N GLN A 60 0.62 -8.66 -13.61
CA GLN A 60 1.04 -8.28 -14.97
C GLN A 60 2.56 -8.21 -15.18
N SER A 61 3.35 -8.29 -14.11
CA SER A 61 4.81 -8.24 -14.18
C SER A 61 5.41 -9.05 -13.04
N GLU A 62 6.54 -9.69 -13.29
CA GLU A 62 7.34 -10.37 -12.27
C GLU A 62 8.20 -9.39 -11.44
N GLN A 63 8.31 -8.13 -11.87
CA GLN A 63 9.06 -7.11 -11.14
C GLN A 63 8.38 -6.86 -9.78
N PRO A 64 9.16 -6.85 -8.67
CA PRO A 64 8.62 -6.54 -7.35
C PRO A 64 7.92 -5.17 -7.33
N ALA A 65 6.78 -5.10 -6.68
CA ALA A 65 5.97 -3.89 -6.61
C ALA A 65 5.82 -3.38 -5.17
N LEU A 66 5.85 -2.06 -5.01
CA LEU A 66 5.40 -1.37 -3.81
C LEU A 66 4.01 -0.78 -4.08
N VAL A 67 3.13 -0.86 -3.10
CA VAL A 67 1.81 -0.22 -3.18
C VAL A 67 1.79 0.98 -2.25
N ILE A 68 1.43 2.16 -2.79
CA ILE A 68 1.16 3.37 -2.02
C ILE A 68 -0.36 3.59 -2.01
N ALA A 69 -0.98 3.33 -0.86
CA ALA A 69 -2.41 3.31 -0.70
C ALA A 69 -2.91 4.46 0.18
N HIS A 70 -4.14 4.90 -0.07
CA HIS A 70 -4.83 5.90 0.73
C HIS A 70 -6.25 5.45 1.08
N SER A 71 -6.68 5.70 2.31
CA SER A 71 -8.07 5.49 2.75
C SER A 71 -8.56 4.06 2.49
N PHE A 72 -9.66 3.85 1.75
CA PHE A 72 -10.17 2.54 1.37
C PHE A 72 -9.19 1.74 0.49
N GLY A 73 -8.32 2.42 -0.26
CA GLY A 73 -7.22 1.78 -0.97
C GLY A 73 -6.26 1.02 -0.04
N CYS A 74 -6.15 1.42 1.24
CA CYS A 74 -5.39 0.67 2.24
C CYS A 74 -6.05 -0.68 2.54
N LEU A 75 -7.38 -0.71 2.72
CA LEU A 75 -8.13 -1.94 2.96
C LEU A 75 -8.04 -2.88 1.75
N THR A 76 -8.18 -2.31 0.54
CA THR A 76 -7.97 -3.00 -0.74
C THR A 76 -6.59 -3.67 -0.78
N THR A 77 -5.55 -2.92 -0.39
CA THR A 77 -4.16 -3.39 -0.41
C THR A 77 -3.93 -4.49 0.63
N VAL A 78 -4.44 -4.32 1.85
CA VAL A 78 -4.35 -5.34 2.90
C VAL A 78 -5.08 -6.61 2.50
N HIS A 79 -6.31 -6.52 2.02
CA HIS A 79 -7.08 -7.67 1.57
C HIS A 79 -6.37 -8.43 0.43
N ALA A 80 -5.84 -7.71 -0.55
CA ALA A 80 -5.02 -8.31 -1.60
C ALA A 80 -3.76 -9.00 -1.03
N ALA A 81 -3.07 -8.37 -0.10
CA ALA A 81 -1.81 -8.86 0.47
C ALA A 81 -1.98 -10.04 1.44
N LEU A 82 -3.19 -10.27 1.97
CA LEU A 82 -3.50 -11.46 2.78
C LEU A 82 -3.69 -12.71 1.92
N THR A 83 -3.80 -12.56 0.61
CA THR A 83 -3.70 -13.67 -0.34
C THR A 83 -2.25 -13.81 -0.80
N ASP A 84 -1.88 -14.97 -1.34
CA ASP A 84 -0.52 -15.18 -1.85
C ASP A 84 -0.31 -14.42 -3.17
N ILE A 85 0.37 -13.26 -3.08
CA ILE A 85 0.75 -12.44 -4.24
C ILE A 85 2.27 -12.34 -4.30
N PRO A 86 2.91 -13.10 -5.21
CA PRO A 86 4.36 -13.25 -5.22
C PRO A 86 5.14 -11.94 -5.49
N ASN A 87 4.53 -10.97 -6.16
CA ASN A 87 5.23 -9.77 -6.61
C ASN A 87 5.03 -8.55 -5.70
N LEU A 88 4.22 -8.65 -4.65
CA LEU A 88 4.11 -7.57 -3.67
C LEU A 88 5.35 -7.57 -2.77
N ALA A 89 6.09 -6.46 -2.76
CA ALA A 89 7.31 -6.29 -1.97
C ALA A 89 7.11 -5.45 -0.71
N GLY A 90 6.08 -4.62 -0.66
CA GLY A 90 5.77 -3.79 0.51
C GLY A 90 4.63 -2.82 0.28
N ALA A 91 4.09 -2.25 1.37
CA ALA A 91 2.96 -1.33 1.31
C ALA A 91 3.14 -0.10 2.21
N LEU A 92 2.86 1.09 1.66
CA LEU A 92 2.70 2.33 2.41
C LEU A 92 1.20 2.64 2.49
N LEU A 93 0.63 2.51 3.69
CA LEU A 93 -0.81 2.56 3.97
C LEU A 93 -1.13 3.88 4.69
N VAL A 94 -1.60 4.87 3.95
CA VAL A 94 -1.78 6.25 4.44
C VAL A 94 -3.24 6.51 4.79
N ALA A 95 -3.49 6.99 6.02
CA ALA A 95 -4.82 7.30 6.53
C ALA A 95 -5.84 6.20 6.18
N PRO A 96 -5.63 4.95 6.63
CA PRO A 96 -6.52 3.84 6.27
C PRO A 96 -7.96 4.15 6.68
N ALA A 97 -8.91 3.74 5.85
CA ALA A 97 -10.32 3.76 6.24
C ALA A 97 -10.56 2.81 7.41
N ASP A 98 -11.56 3.12 8.25
CA ASP A 98 -11.94 2.22 9.34
C ASP A 98 -12.70 1.00 8.79
N PRO A 99 -12.15 -0.23 8.90
CA PRO A 99 -12.78 -1.42 8.35
C PRO A 99 -14.19 -1.69 8.88
N ASP A 100 -14.50 -1.28 10.13
CA ASP A 100 -15.84 -1.47 10.71
C ASP A 100 -16.89 -0.61 10.01
N LYS A 101 -16.51 0.56 9.49
CA LYS A 101 -17.43 1.44 8.75
C LYS A 101 -17.83 0.88 7.37
N PHE A 102 -17.14 -0.14 6.91
CA PHE A 102 -17.37 -0.81 5.62
C PHE A 102 -17.75 -2.29 5.78
N ASP A 103 -17.96 -2.77 7.03
CA ASP A 103 -18.29 -4.17 7.35
C ASP A 103 -17.24 -5.18 6.80
N VAL A 104 -15.97 -4.78 6.71
CA VAL A 104 -14.89 -5.61 6.14
C VAL A 104 -13.80 -6.01 7.13
N SER A 105 -14.01 -5.78 8.44
CA SER A 105 -13.01 -6.02 9.48
C SER A 105 -12.48 -7.45 9.51
N GLN A 106 -13.32 -8.44 9.22
CA GLN A 106 -12.89 -9.84 9.18
C GLN A 106 -12.05 -10.13 7.93
N ALA A 107 -12.42 -9.54 6.80
CA ALA A 107 -11.74 -9.76 5.51
C ALA A 107 -10.32 -9.17 5.48
N VAL A 108 -10.06 -8.13 6.29
CA VAL A 108 -8.72 -7.48 6.38
C VAL A 108 -7.96 -7.85 7.66
N ARG A 109 -8.44 -8.84 8.41
CA ARG A 109 -7.77 -9.27 9.66
C ARG A 109 -6.70 -10.31 9.37
N GLY A 110 -5.44 -9.95 9.59
CA GLY A 110 -4.31 -10.85 9.42
C GLY A 110 -2.98 -10.11 9.40
N LYS A 111 -1.90 -10.86 9.55
CA LYS A 111 -0.54 -10.31 9.49
C LYS A 111 -0.04 -10.35 8.03
N LEU A 112 0.47 -9.24 7.56
CA LEU A 112 1.06 -9.15 6.22
C LEU A 112 2.39 -9.92 6.15
N SER A 113 2.62 -10.56 5.02
CA SER A 113 3.87 -11.28 4.72
C SER A 113 4.97 -10.37 4.15
N VAL A 114 4.68 -9.09 3.97
CA VAL A 114 5.58 -8.07 3.43
C VAL A 114 5.70 -6.90 4.40
N PRO A 115 6.81 -6.13 4.37
CA PRO A 115 6.93 -4.93 5.18
C PRO A 115 5.86 -3.92 4.82
N ALA A 116 5.27 -3.30 5.83
CA ALA A 116 4.27 -2.26 5.65
C ALA A 116 4.46 -1.13 6.68
N ILE A 117 4.11 0.08 6.25
CA ILE A 117 4.07 1.26 7.11
C ILE A 117 2.65 1.82 7.06
N VAL A 118 2.01 1.91 8.21
CA VAL A 118 0.72 2.61 8.38
C VAL A 118 1.00 4.03 8.84
N VAL A 119 0.47 5.00 8.14
CA VAL A 119 0.57 6.43 8.51
C VAL A 119 -0.79 6.91 8.96
N GLY A 120 -0.90 7.25 10.24
CA GLY A 120 -2.11 7.80 10.84
C GLY A 120 -2.00 9.31 11.08
N SER A 121 -3.13 9.95 11.32
CA SER A 121 -3.24 11.37 11.70
C SER A 121 -4.05 11.51 12.97
N LEU A 122 -3.64 12.44 13.83
CA LEU A 122 -4.27 12.64 15.16
C LEU A 122 -5.71 13.15 15.07
N ASN A 123 -6.03 13.89 14.01
CA ASN A 123 -7.33 14.52 13.79
C ASN A 123 -8.03 14.01 12.52
N ASP A 124 -7.76 12.77 12.12
CA ASP A 124 -8.46 12.15 11.01
C ASP A 124 -9.94 11.95 11.37
N PRO A 125 -10.90 12.54 10.62
CA PRO A 125 -12.32 12.42 10.94
C PRO A 125 -12.90 11.03 10.62
N TRP A 126 -12.20 10.21 9.86
CA TRP A 126 -12.68 8.91 9.39
C TRP A 126 -12.10 7.72 10.14
N MET A 127 -10.88 7.88 10.71
CA MET A 127 -10.18 6.84 11.44
C MET A 127 -9.51 7.44 12.69
N GLU A 128 -9.99 7.10 13.85
CA GLU A 128 -9.33 7.47 15.11
C GLU A 128 -7.89 6.94 15.16
N SER A 129 -6.93 7.77 15.59
CA SER A 129 -5.51 7.43 15.58
C SER A 129 -5.16 6.19 16.41
N GLY A 130 -5.86 5.98 17.53
CA GLY A 130 -5.72 4.77 18.35
C GLY A 130 -6.14 3.49 17.61
N ARG A 131 -7.22 3.57 16.83
CA ARG A 131 -7.67 2.45 15.99
C ARG A 131 -6.72 2.20 14.82
N ALA A 132 -6.23 3.26 14.17
CA ALA A 132 -5.23 3.10 13.11
C ALA A 132 -3.98 2.37 13.62
N ARG A 133 -3.52 2.68 14.84
CA ARG A 133 -2.42 1.98 15.51
C ARG A 133 -2.75 0.51 15.81
N GLN A 134 -3.96 0.19 16.26
CA GLN A 134 -4.41 -1.18 16.52
C GLN A 134 -4.43 -2.01 15.22
N TRP A 135 -4.93 -1.42 14.12
CA TRP A 135 -4.91 -2.09 12.82
C TRP A 135 -3.48 -2.28 12.30
N ALA A 136 -2.59 -1.30 12.48
CA ALA A 136 -1.18 -1.46 12.15
C ALA A 136 -0.56 -2.66 12.88
N GLN A 137 -0.85 -2.83 14.18
CA GLN A 137 -0.42 -3.99 14.97
C GLN A 137 -1.00 -5.31 14.43
N THR A 138 -2.30 -5.33 14.09
CA THR A 138 -2.98 -6.49 13.50
C THR A 138 -2.34 -6.92 12.19
N TRP A 139 -1.94 -5.95 11.37
CA TRP A 139 -1.27 -6.18 10.08
C TRP A 139 0.23 -6.47 10.22
N GLY A 140 0.80 -6.30 11.41
CA GLY A 140 2.25 -6.42 11.62
C GLY A 140 3.05 -5.32 10.95
N ALA A 141 2.43 -4.16 10.75
CA ALA A 141 3.02 -2.99 10.10
C ALA A 141 3.61 -2.01 11.13
N ASP A 142 4.63 -1.26 10.71
CA ASP A 142 5.11 -0.11 11.48
C ASP A 142 4.04 0.99 11.49
N TYR A 143 3.80 1.59 12.64
CA TYR A 143 2.91 2.75 12.75
C TYR A 143 3.69 4.05 12.82
N VAL A 144 3.27 5.03 12.03
CA VAL A 144 3.81 6.41 12.02
C VAL A 144 2.67 7.38 12.29
N ASP A 145 2.84 8.20 13.31
CA ASP A 145 1.97 9.34 13.58
C ASP A 145 2.47 10.55 12.77
N ALA A 146 1.66 11.03 11.86
CA ALA A 146 2.00 12.17 11.01
C ALA A 146 1.57 13.53 11.62
N GLY A 147 1.07 13.53 12.87
CA GLY A 147 0.51 14.71 13.52
C GLY A 147 -0.92 15.00 13.06
N ALA A 148 -1.36 16.24 13.19
CA ALA A 148 -2.73 16.65 12.88
C ALA A 148 -2.85 17.09 11.41
N LEU A 149 -2.98 16.12 10.50
CA LEU A 149 -3.05 16.33 9.05
C LEU A 149 -4.43 16.03 8.44
N GLY A 150 -5.49 15.93 9.26
CA GLY A 150 -6.80 15.51 8.78
C GLY A 150 -6.74 14.10 8.17
N HIS A 151 -7.43 13.87 7.07
CA HIS A 151 -7.44 12.57 6.37
C HIS A 151 -6.24 12.38 5.42
N ILE A 152 -5.19 13.19 5.56
CA ILE A 152 -4.00 13.14 4.70
C ILE A 152 -4.38 13.09 3.21
N ASN A 153 -5.31 13.94 2.82
CA ASN A 153 -5.87 14.03 1.46
C ASN A 153 -5.56 15.39 0.81
N ALA A 154 -6.31 15.78 -0.22
CA ALA A 154 -6.14 17.07 -0.90
C ALA A 154 -6.38 18.28 0.03
N GLU A 155 -7.31 18.16 0.99
CA GLU A 155 -7.63 19.23 1.95
C GLU A 155 -6.50 19.48 2.95
N SER A 156 -5.60 18.51 3.13
CA SER A 156 -4.43 18.63 4.00
C SER A 156 -3.35 19.56 3.43
N ASN A 157 -3.47 20.00 2.19
CA ASN A 157 -2.56 20.94 1.49
C ASN A 157 -1.08 20.56 1.57
N LEU A 158 -0.76 19.27 1.47
CA LEU A 158 0.61 18.73 1.68
C LEU A 158 1.56 19.01 0.50
N GLY A 159 1.06 19.49 -0.62
CA GLY A 159 1.87 19.64 -1.83
C GLY A 159 2.44 18.29 -2.27
N ASP A 160 3.74 18.23 -2.53
CA ASP A 160 4.45 17.01 -2.92
C ASP A 160 4.75 16.07 -1.74
N TRP A 161 4.34 16.44 -0.55
CA TRP A 161 4.43 15.67 0.70
C TRP A 161 5.79 14.97 0.89
N LEU A 162 6.84 15.76 1.01
CA LEU A 162 8.22 15.27 1.13
C LEU A 162 8.41 14.28 2.30
N TYR A 163 7.68 14.49 3.40
CA TYR A 163 7.72 13.54 4.52
C TYR A 163 7.17 12.16 4.11
N GLY A 164 6.06 12.11 3.38
CA GLY A 164 5.54 10.86 2.82
C GLY A 164 6.52 10.16 1.88
N GLN A 165 7.24 10.94 1.05
CA GLN A 165 8.30 10.39 0.18
C GLN A 165 9.44 9.78 1.01
N SER A 166 9.81 10.39 2.15
CA SER A 166 10.82 9.81 3.05
C SER A 166 10.35 8.49 3.67
N LEU A 167 9.05 8.35 3.95
CA LEU A 167 8.47 7.08 4.43
C LEU A 167 8.48 6.00 3.32
N LEU A 168 8.23 6.38 2.07
CA LEU A 168 8.38 5.46 0.95
C LEU A 168 9.84 4.98 0.80
N GLN A 169 10.82 5.86 0.96
CA GLN A 169 12.23 5.47 0.97
C GLN A 169 12.56 4.55 2.16
N ARG A 170 12.01 4.82 3.34
CA ARG A 170 12.13 3.92 4.49
C ARG A 170 11.56 2.53 4.20
N LEU A 171 10.39 2.45 3.56
CA LEU A 171 9.79 1.19 3.13
C LEU A 171 10.72 0.42 2.18
N VAL A 172 11.32 1.10 1.19
CA VAL A 172 12.30 0.51 0.27
C VAL A 172 13.47 -0.13 1.04
N GLN A 173 13.98 0.52 2.07
CA GLN A 173 15.06 -0.07 2.89
C GLN A 173 14.59 -1.32 3.65
N GLN A 174 13.37 -1.30 4.16
CA GLN A 174 12.79 -2.44 4.89
C GLN A 174 12.63 -3.69 4.03
N THR A 175 12.38 -3.55 2.72
CA THR A 175 12.25 -4.72 1.82
C THR A 175 13.51 -5.58 1.77
N SER A 176 14.70 -5.01 2.02
CA SER A 176 15.98 -5.74 2.00
C SER A 176 16.18 -6.64 3.20
N SER A 177 15.62 -6.28 4.34
CA SER A 177 15.80 -6.94 5.64
C SER A 177 14.62 -7.85 6.01
N PHE A 178 13.53 -7.82 5.24
CA PHE A 178 12.34 -8.61 5.54
C PHE A 178 12.58 -10.10 5.26
N PRO A 179 12.25 -11.02 6.19
CA PRO A 179 12.56 -12.45 6.05
C PRO A 179 12.01 -13.11 4.78
N GLY A 180 10.85 -12.68 4.28
CA GLY A 180 10.24 -13.19 3.04
C GLY A 180 11.01 -12.84 1.77
N ALA A 181 11.81 -11.76 1.77
CA ALA A 181 12.57 -11.32 0.59
C ALA A 181 13.68 -12.31 0.18
N ARG A 182 14.11 -13.19 1.08
CA ARG A 182 15.16 -14.19 0.78
C ARG A 182 14.63 -15.39 -0.01
N GLN A 183 13.36 -15.77 0.14
CA GLN A 183 12.79 -16.93 -0.56
C GLN A 183 12.48 -16.64 -2.03
N GLN A 184 12.28 -15.38 -2.41
CA GLN A 184 11.98 -14.96 -3.79
C GLN A 184 13.24 -14.83 -4.67
N ARG A 185 14.46 -14.94 -4.10
CA ARG A 185 15.74 -14.76 -4.83
C ARG A 185 16.45 -16.03 -5.26
N GLU A 186 15.97 -17.21 -4.92
CA GLU A 186 16.54 -18.44 -5.46
C GLU A 186 15.90 -18.77 -6.82
N PRO A 187 16.67 -18.65 -7.93
CA PRO A 187 16.19 -19.17 -9.21
C PRO A 187 16.04 -20.69 -9.07
N ALA A 188 14.89 -21.22 -9.49
CA ALA A 188 14.65 -22.66 -9.54
C ALA A 188 15.84 -23.35 -10.23
N ARG A 189 16.55 -24.20 -9.49
CA ARG A 189 17.65 -25.00 -10.04
C ARG A 189 17.07 -25.85 -11.17
N ARG A 190 17.48 -25.59 -12.40
CA ARG A 190 17.16 -26.47 -13.53
C ARG A 190 17.69 -27.86 -13.21
N PRO A 191 16.91 -28.91 -13.35
CA PRO A 191 17.42 -30.27 -13.19
C PRO A 191 18.48 -30.51 -14.27
N THR A 192 19.68 -30.90 -13.82
CA THR A 192 20.77 -31.32 -14.71
C THR A 192 20.35 -32.63 -15.32
N VAL A 193 20.06 -32.65 -16.61
CA VAL A 193 19.87 -33.88 -17.37
C VAL A 193 21.26 -34.50 -17.54
N GLN A 194 21.53 -35.57 -16.80
CA GLN A 194 22.68 -36.43 -17.09
C GLN A 194 22.36 -37.25 -18.35
N ARG A 195 23.26 -37.14 -19.32
CA ARG A 195 23.29 -38.05 -20.50
C ARG A 195 24.06 -39.32 -20.11
#